data_3ea14d3c8e1ac89623a91629a7431942
#
_entry.id   3ea14d3c8e1ac89623a91629a7431942
#
_cell.length_a   1.000
_cell.length_b   1.000
_cell.length_c   1.000
_cell.angle_alpha   90.00
_cell.angle_beta   90.00
_cell.angle_gamma   90.00
#
_symmetry.space_group_name_H-M   'P 1'
#
loop_
_entity.id
_entity.type
_entity.pdbx_description
1 polymer ?
#
loop_
_entity_poly.entity_id
_entity_poly.type
_entity_poly.pdbx_seq_one_letter_code
_entity_poly.pdbx_strand_id
1 'polypeptide(L)'
;DDFYKLINFIGKKNILDADIFFEKFKSKKLKNNEVCLTFDDAIKSQIDIALPVLEELKIKSFFFVYSSIFEGMHDNLEIFRHFRMNYFDNINNFYTEFYKFLEKDLNNFFEKNILKIDAAKIKFPHYSIEDIKFRLVRDNFLNKKEYEDLMFLIMEEKKFNYKKFYLKLAFNENDLKQLDNLGHLIGLHSHSHPTLLEKLNYDDQKEEYKKNLSLISKILNKSEKDIKYMSHPCGSYNKNTLEILKELKIELGFKQLM
;
A
#
# COMPACT_ATOMS: atom_id res chain seq x y z
N ASP A 1 17.79 -1.58 -11.67
CA ASP A 1 18.72 -2.68 -11.33
C ASP A 1 18.19 -3.63 -10.26
N ASP A 2 17.63 -3.15 -9.16
CA ASP A 2 17.19 -4.06 -8.08
C ASP A 2 15.95 -4.85 -8.45
N PHE A 3 15.05 -4.30 -9.25
CA PHE A 3 13.88 -5.03 -9.72
C PHE A 3 14.26 -6.17 -10.68
N TYR A 4 15.22 -5.97 -11.55
CA TYR A 4 15.80 -7.06 -12.38
C TYR A 4 16.44 -8.15 -11.52
N LYS A 5 17.19 -7.77 -10.47
CA LYS A 5 17.78 -8.74 -9.54
C LYS A 5 16.70 -9.58 -8.84
N LEU A 6 15.62 -8.94 -8.42
CA LEU A 6 14.49 -9.65 -7.80
C LEU A 6 13.85 -10.65 -8.78
N ILE A 7 13.57 -10.24 -10.01
CA ILE A 7 13.00 -11.12 -11.05
C ILE A 7 13.93 -12.30 -11.33
N ASN A 8 15.23 -12.04 -11.43
CA ASN A 8 16.23 -13.10 -11.66
C ASN A 8 16.34 -14.05 -10.47
N PHE A 9 16.25 -13.54 -9.24
CA PHE A 9 16.26 -14.35 -8.00
C PHE A 9 15.05 -15.28 -7.93
N ILE A 10 13.86 -14.78 -8.24
CA ILE A 10 12.63 -15.60 -8.32
C ILE A 10 12.72 -16.60 -9.47
N GLY A 11 13.37 -16.22 -10.54
CA GLY A 11 13.43 -16.91 -11.82
C GLY A 11 12.21 -16.59 -12.68
N LYS A 12 12.43 -15.92 -13.81
CA LYS A 12 11.36 -15.45 -14.71
C LYS A 12 10.34 -16.54 -15.08
N LYS A 13 10.80 -17.78 -15.27
CA LYS A 13 9.92 -18.95 -15.58
C LYS A 13 8.90 -19.29 -14.50
N ASN A 14 9.10 -18.84 -13.28
CA ASN A 14 8.20 -19.06 -12.15
C ASN A 14 7.18 -17.92 -12.01
N ILE A 15 7.41 -16.79 -12.70
CA ILE A 15 6.51 -15.63 -12.67
C ILE A 15 5.49 -15.80 -13.78
N LEU A 16 4.24 -15.96 -13.40
CA LEU A 16 3.11 -16.03 -14.31
C LEU A 16 2.56 -14.64 -14.60
N ASP A 17 2.09 -14.45 -15.81
CA ASP A 17 1.22 -13.31 -16.11
C ASP A 17 -0.02 -13.33 -15.24
N ALA A 18 -0.53 -12.16 -14.87
CA ALA A 18 -1.61 -12.02 -13.89
C ALA A 18 -2.89 -12.76 -14.29
N ASP A 19 -3.26 -12.76 -15.56
CA ASP A 19 -4.40 -13.49 -16.10
C ASP A 19 -4.20 -15.00 -16.02
N ILE A 20 -3.02 -15.49 -16.38
CA ILE A 20 -2.64 -16.93 -16.27
C ILE A 20 -2.64 -17.36 -14.81
N PHE A 21 -2.11 -16.53 -13.91
CA PHE A 21 -2.14 -16.81 -12.48
C PHE A 21 -3.59 -16.92 -11.98
N PHE A 22 -4.46 -15.99 -12.36
CA PHE A 22 -5.85 -16.00 -11.97
C PHE A 22 -6.60 -17.25 -12.46
N GLU A 23 -6.44 -17.64 -13.73
CA GLU A 23 -7.08 -18.82 -14.29
C GLU A 23 -6.59 -20.12 -13.60
N LYS A 24 -5.29 -20.21 -13.31
CA LYS A 24 -4.75 -21.35 -12.54
C LYS A 24 -5.25 -21.36 -11.10
N PHE A 25 -5.39 -20.20 -10.46
CA PHE A 25 -5.98 -20.08 -9.13
C PHE A 25 -7.43 -20.61 -9.13
N LYS A 26 -8.26 -20.15 -10.05
CA LYS A 26 -9.67 -20.60 -10.17
C LYS A 26 -9.78 -22.08 -10.41
N SER A 27 -8.94 -22.63 -11.27
CA SER A 27 -8.94 -24.06 -11.59
C SER A 27 -8.19 -24.92 -10.56
N LYS A 28 -7.64 -24.33 -9.48
CA LYS A 28 -6.83 -25.01 -8.45
C LYS A 28 -5.60 -25.74 -9.03
N LYS A 29 -4.98 -25.14 -10.06
CA LYS A 29 -3.82 -25.73 -10.77
C LYS A 29 -2.51 -24.97 -10.54
N LEU A 30 -2.48 -24.00 -9.61
CA LEU A 30 -1.25 -23.32 -9.22
C LEU A 30 -0.26 -24.30 -8.59
N LYS A 31 1.00 -24.20 -8.99
CA LYS A 31 2.11 -24.96 -8.39
C LYS A 31 2.78 -24.13 -7.31
N ASN A 32 3.43 -24.78 -6.37
CA ASN A 32 4.08 -24.13 -5.22
C ASN A 32 5.19 -23.13 -5.58
N ASN A 33 5.78 -23.26 -6.76
CA ASN A 33 6.83 -22.36 -7.25
C ASN A 33 6.32 -21.31 -8.25
N GLU A 34 5.03 -21.30 -8.56
CA GLU A 34 4.44 -20.30 -9.44
C GLU A 34 4.00 -19.07 -8.62
N VAL A 35 4.40 -17.91 -9.06
CA VAL A 35 4.10 -16.62 -8.40
C VAL A 35 3.56 -15.62 -9.44
N CYS A 36 2.94 -14.57 -8.98
CA CYS A 36 2.65 -13.38 -9.78
C CYS A 36 3.22 -12.14 -9.10
N LEU A 37 3.41 -11.08 -9.86
CA LEU A 37 3.81 -9.78 -9.33
C LEU A 37 2.58 -8.93 -9.02
N THR A 38 2.59 -8.28 -7.87
CA THR A 38 1.55 -7.37 -7.43
C THR A 38 2.15 -6.03 -7.01
N PHE A 39 1.42 -4.95 -7.28
CA PHE A 39 1.79 -3.59 -6.94
C PHE A 39 0.61 -2.92 -6.25
N ASP A 40 0.80 -2.48 -5.02
CA ASP A 40 -0.22 -1.81 -4.22
C ASP A 40 0.03 -0.29 -4.17
N ASP A 41 -0.93 0.46 -3.63
CA ASP A 41 -0.82 1.88 -3.27
C ASP A 41 -0.77 2.90 -4.43
N ALA A 42 -0.87 2.48 -5.67
CA ALA A 42 -0.87 3.39 -6.84
C ALA A 42 0.29 4.42 -6.85
N ILE A 43 1.51 3.96 -6.53
CA ILE A 43 2.69 4.81 -6.40
C ILE A 43 3.29 5.10 -7.79
N LYS A 44 3.57 6.35 -8.10
CA LYS A 44 4.08 6.78 -9.42
C LYS A 44 5.36 6.06 -9.86
N SER A 45 6.24 5.69 -8.94
CA SER A 45 7.44 4.92 -9.26
C SER A 45 7.15 3.53 -9.86
N GLN A 46 5.96 3.00 -9.67
CA GLN A 46 5.53 1.76 -10.33
C GLN A 46 5.38 1.96 -11.85
N ILE A 47 4.96 3.15 -12.27
CA ILE A 47 4.89 3.54 -13.69
C ILE A 47 6.28 3.91 -14.22
N ASP A 48 7.02 4.74 -13.48
CA ASP A 48 8.24 5.34 -13.98
C ASP A 48 9.42 4.36 -13.95
N ILE A 49 9.42 3.37 -13.05
CA ILE A 49 10.53 2.44 -12.83
C ILE A 49 10.14 0.99 -13.10
N ALA A 50 9.03 0.51 -12.52
CA ALA A 50 8.69 -0.91 -12.64
C ALA A 50 8.06 -1.25 -14.01
N LEU A 51 7.17 -0.42 -14.51
CA LEU A 51 6.46 -0.68 -15.77
C LEU A 51 7.41 -0.89 -16.96
N PRO A 52 8.46 -0.05 -17.20
CA PRO A 52 9.42 -0.29 -18.28
C PRO A 52 10.09 -1.68 -18.22
N VAL A 53 10.42 -2.15 -17.01
CA VAL A 53 11.01 -3.49 -16.81
C VAL A 53 10.00 -4.59 -17.10
N LEU A 54 8.74 -4.42 -16.64
CA LEU A 54 7.67 -5.38 -16.92
C LEU A 54 7.41 -5.51 -18.42
N GLU A 55 7.37 -4.40 -19.14
CA GLU A 55 7.16 -4.39 -20.60
C GLU A 55 8.34 -5.02 -21.35
N GLU A 56 9.59 -4.70 -20.98
CA GLU A 56 10.78 -5.32 -21.56
C GLU A 56 10.77 -6.84 -21.36
N LEU A 57 10.42 -7.28 -20.15
CA LEU A 57 10.37 -8.70 -19.81
C LEU A 57 9.06 -9.39 -20.23
N LYS A 58 8.11 -8.64 -20.77
CA LYS A 58 6.78 -9.12 -21.16
C LYS A 58 6.06 -9.84 -20.03
N ILE A 59 6.05 -9.24 -18.83
CA ILE A 59 5.35 -9.75 -17.64
C ILE A 59 4.13 -8.88 -17.39
N LYS A 60 2.94 -9.49 -17.30
CA LYS A 60 1.71 -8.81 -16.89
C LYS A 60 1.46 -9.04 -15.41
N SER A 61 1.16 -7.96 -14.69
CA SER A 61 1.09 -7.93 -13.22
C SER A 61 -0.26 -7.44 -12.74
N PHE A 62 -0.55 -7.62 -11.44
CA PHE A 62 -1.69 -6.98 -10.79
C PHE A 62 -1.27 -5.61 -10.25
N PHE A 63 -2.15 -4.62 -10.41
CA PHE A 63 -2.04 -3.30 -9.78
C PHE A 63 -3.28 -3.03 -8.95
N PHE A 64 -3.11 -2.89 -7.64
CA PHE A 64 -4.19 -2.62 -6.70
C PHE A 64 -4.18 -1.16 -6.30
N VAL A 65 -5.29 -0.47 -6.61
CA VAL A 65 -5.32 0.99 -6.62
C VAL A 65 -6.38 1.50 -5.66
N TYR A 66 -5.98 2.32 -4.70
CA TYR A 66 -6.94 3.09 -3.92
C TYR A 66 -7.40 4.33 -4.71
N SER A 67 -8.68 4.65 -4.66
CA SER A 67 -9.26 5.54 -5.68
C SER A 67 -9.42 7.00 -5.27
N SER A 68 -9.22 7.36 -4.00
CA SER A 68 -9.35 8.75 -3.56
C SER A 68 -8.32 9.70 -4.20
N ILE A 69 -7.19 9.16 -4.70
CA ILE A 69 -6.20 9.93 -5.46
C ILE A 69 -6.78 10.58 -6.71
N PHE A 70 -7.74 9.95 -7.37
CA PHE A 70 -8.41 10.49 -8.56
C PHE A 70 -9.45 11.58 -8.23
N GLU A 71 -9.80 11.72 -6.97
CA GLU A 71 -10.62 12.82 -6.44
C GLU A 71 -9.77 13.91 -5.77
N GLY A 72 -8.44 13.84 -5.91
CA GLY A 72 -7.50 14.80 -5.32
C GLY A 72 -7.24 14.61 -3.83
N MET A 73 -7.71 13.50 -3.26
CA MET A 73 -7.47 13.13 -1.85
C MET A 73 -6.37 12.09 -1.79
N HIS A 74 -5.17 12.50 -1.46
CA HIS A 74 -4.02 11.61 -1.35
C HIS A 74 -3.89 11.05 0.07
N ASP A 75 -3.41 9.81 0.17
CA ASP A 75 -2.97 9.30 1.46
C ASP A 75 -1.68 10.02 1.89
N ASN A 76 -1.74 10.70 3.03
CA ASN A 76 -0.61 11.42 3.58
C ASN A 76 0.58 10.50 3.90
N LEU A 77 0.35 9.19 4.07
CA LEU A 77 1.41 8.23 4.38
C LEU A 77 2.52 8.23 3.32
N GLU A 78 2.20 8.38 2.04
CA GLU A 78 3.21 8.41 0.98
C GLU A 78 4.04 9.70 1.02
N ILE A 79 3.42 10.84 1.30
CA ILE A 79 4.15 12.10 1.53
C ILE A 79 5.07 11.98 2.74
N PHE A 80 4.57 11.41 3.84
CA PHE A 80 5.35 11.21 5.06
C PHE A 80 6.48 10.22 4.84
N ARG A 81 6.24 9.14 4.06
CA ARG A 81 7.27 8.18 3.67
C ARG A 81 8.35 8.85 2.82
N HIS A 82 7.94 9.60 1.80
CA HIS A 82 8.86 10.34 0.94
C HIS A 82 9.71 11.33 1.75
N PHE A 83 9.09 12.11 2.63
CA PHE A 83 9.81 13.03 3.52
C PHE A 83 10.84 12.33 4.41
N ARG A 84 10.45 11.28 5.12
CA ARG A 84 11.34 10.51 6.00
C ARG A 84 12.54 9.92 5.28
N MET A 85 12.32 9.40 4.08
CA MET A 85 13.33 8.61 3.36
C MET A 85 14.25 9.46 2.48
N ASN A 86 13.82 10.67 2.09
CA ASN A 86 14.55 11.46 1.10
C ASN A 86 15.00 12.84 1.59
N TYR A 87 14.45 13.33 2.69
CA TYR A 87 14.82 14.65 3.25
C TYR A 87 15.99 14.57 4.24
N PHE A 88 16.12 13.48 4.95
CA PHE A 88 17.15 13.26 5.96
C PHE A 88 18.30 12.42 5.39
N ASP A 89 19.54 12.74 5.82
CA ASP A 89 20.74 11.98 5.40
C ASP A 89 20.65 10.48 5.79
N ASN A 90 19.98 10.21 6.91
CA ASN A 90 19.62 8.87 7.33
C ASN A 90 18.32 8.89 8.14
N ILE A 91 17.68 7.75 8.22
CA ILE A 91 16.37 7.60 8.87
C ILE A 91 16.41 7.86 10.39
N ASN A 92 17.56 7.64 11.06
CA ASN A 92 17.68 7.90 12.49
C ASN A 92 17.62 9.41 12.81
N ASN A 93 18.08 10.27 11.90
CA ASN A 93 17.95 11.71 12.03
C ASN A 93 16.47 12.12 12.03
N PHE A 94 15.64 11.46 11.20
CA PHE A 94 14.20 11.66 11.25
C PHE A 94 13.62 11.24 12.61
N TYR A 95 13.95 10.04 13.12
CA TYR A 95 13.40 9.60 14.41
C TYR A 95 13.78 10.54 15.55
N THR A 96 15.02 11.03 15.56
CA THR A 96 15.48 12.02 16.54
C THR A 96 14.64 13.30 16.48
N GLU A 97 14.40 13.82 15.28
CA GLU A 97 13.57 15.01 15.11
C GLU A 97 12.11 14.74 15.49
N PHE A 98 11.55 13.64 15.03
CA PHE A 98 10.16 13.25 15.33
C PHE A 98 9.90 13.19 16.85
N TYR A 99 10.81 12.60 17.62
CA TYR A 99 10.66 12.49 19.07
C TYR A 99 10.87 13.81 19.80
N LYS A 100 11.65 14.76 19.25
CA LYS A 100 11.79 16.12 19.83
C LYS A 100 10.47 16.90 19.79
N PHE A 101 9.68 16.74 18.75
CA PHE A 101 8.39 17.40 18.60
C PHE A 101 7.26 16.74 19.42
N LEU A 102 7.51 15.55 19.94
CA LEU A 102 6.61 14.91 20.90
C LEU A 102 6.98 15.40 22.31
N GLU A 103 6.33 16.45 22.78
CA GLU A 103 6.51 17.00 24.15
C GLU A 103 6.10 16.04 25.27
N LYS A 104 5.92 14.76 24.99
CA LYS A 104 5.45 13.73 25.90
C LYS A 104 6.57 12.78 26.28
N ASP A 105 6.61 12.39 27.55
CA ASP A 105 7.55 11.35 28.01
C ASP A 105 7.21 9.99 27.40
N LEU A 106 7.99 9.57 26.43
CA LEU A 106 7.86 8.28 25.75
C LEU A 106 8.52 7.12 26.50
N ASN A 107 9.36 7.39 27.51
CA ASN A 107 10.10 6.32 28.22
C ASN A 107 9.14 5.37 28.90
N ASN A 108 8.19 5.89 29.68
CA ASN A 108 7.16 5.09 30.32
C ASN A 108 6.27 4.33 29.31
N PHE A 109 6.01 4.92 28.14
CA PHE A 109 5.26 4.25 27.08
C PHE A 109 6.05 3.07 26.50
N PHE A 110 7.33 3.23 26.22
CA PHE A 110 8.16 2.15 25.70
C PHE A 110 8.38 1.04 26.73
N GLU A 111 8.63 1.37 27.99
CA GLU A 111 8.72 0.39 29.08
C GLU A 111 7.48 -0.48 29.20
N LYS A 112 6.30 0.13 29.19
CA LYS A 112 5.01 -0.59 29.23
C LYS A 112 4.75 -1.46 28.00
N ASN A 113 5.41 -1.19 26.89
CA ASN A 113 5.22 -1.91 25.64
C ASN A 113 6.45 -2.72 25.19
N ILE A 114 7.40 -2.96 26.10
CA ILE A 114 8.65 -3.66 25.76
C ILE A 114 8.40 -5.04 25.12
N LEU A 115 7.45 -5.82 25.65
CA LEU A 115 7.08 -7.12 25.10
C LEU A 115 6.52 -7.03 23.67
N LYS A 116 5.82 -5.95 23.32
CA LYS A 116 5.35 -5.73 21.96
C LYS A 116 6.50 -5.39 21.02
N ILE A 117 7.48 -4.61 21.48
CA ILE A 117 8.67 -4.25 20.72
C ILE A 117 9.48 -5.51 20.41
N ASP A 118 9.71 -6.35 21.42
CA ASP A 118 10.46 -7.61 21.26
C ASP A 118 9.75 -8.59 20.32
N ALA A 119 8.44 -8.76 20.51
CA ALA A 119 7.62 -9.59 19.61
C ALA A 119 7.62 -9.07 18.17
N ALA A 120 7.56 -7.75 17.98
CA ALA A 120 7.65 -7.13 16.66
C ALA A 120 9.04 -7.34 16.03
N LYS A 121 10.12 -7.27 16.82
CA LYS A 121 11.49 -7.53 16.33
C LYS A 121 11.68 -8.98 15.86
N ILE A 122 11.08 -9.93 16.57
CA ILE A 122 11.09 -11.35 16.17
C ILE A 122 10.29 -11.54 14.88
N LYS A 123 9.10 -10.94 14.82
CA LYS A 123 8.20 -11.07 13.65
C LYS A 123 8.74 -10.36 12.41
N PHE A 124 9.42 -9.23 12.59
CA PHE A 124 9.94 -8.37 11.52
C PHE A 124 11.45 -8.12 11.69
N PRO A 125 12.29 -9.12 11.48
CA PRO A 125 13.72 -9.04 11.79
C PRO A 125 14.48 -7.98 10.98
N HIS A 126 13.94 -7.58 9.83
CA HIS A 126 14.49 -6.55 8.95
C HIS A 126 14.22 -5.10 9.43
N TYR A 127 13.29 -4.88 10.36
CA TYR A 127 13.09 -3.56 10.94
C TYR A 127 14.10 -3.28 12.05
N SER A 128 14.60 -2.03 12.12
CA SER A 128 15.38 -1.57 13.27
C SER A 128 14.49 -1.42 14.51
N ILE A 129 15.09 -1.40 15.68
CA ILE A 129 14.35 -1.15 16.93
C ILE A 129 13.69 0.23 16.88
N GLU A 130 14.38 1.23 16.32
CA GLU A 130 13.85 2.59 16.22
C GLU A 130 12.67 2.68 15.23
N ASP A 131 12.70 1.90 14.13
CA ASP A 131 11.53 1.82 13.22
C ASP A 131 10.33 1.18 13.92
N ILE A 132 10.56 0.11 14.71
CA ILE A 132 9.50 -0.54 15.49
C ILE A 132 8.91 0.43 16.54
N LYS A 133 9.75 1.16 17.27
CA LYS A 133 9.32 2.17 18.23
C LYS A 133 8.52 3.30 17.56
N PHE A 134 9.00 3.80 16.43
CA PHE A 134 8.30 4.82 15.65
C PHE A 134 6.92 4.35 15.22
N ARG A 135 6.80 3.14 14.66
CA ARG A 135 5.51 2.55 14.27
C ARG A 135 4.59 2.38 15.48
N LEU A 136 5.12 1.94 16.61
CA LEU A 136 4.37 1.79 17.85
C LEU A 136 3.80 3.13 18.34
N VAL A 137 4.60 4.20 18.27
CA VAL A 137 4.14 5.57 18.61
C VAL A 137 3.05 6.03 17.63
N ARG A 138 3.29 5.89 16.34
CA ARG A 138 2.32 6.26 15.29
C ARG A 138 0.97 5.55 15.47
N ASP A 139 0.99 4.26 15.75
CA ASP A 139 -0.20 3.41 15.64
C ASP A 139 -0.93 3.20 16.98
N ASN A 140 -0.24 3.43 18.14
CA ASN A 140 -0.78 3.13 19.47
C ASN A 140 -0.69 4.27 20.49
N PHE A 141 0.19 5.25 20.29
CA PHE A 141 0.36 6.38 21.19
C PHE A 141 -0.34 7.63 20.67
N LEU A 142 -0.28 7.86 19.36
CA LEU A 142 -0.98 8.93 18.66
C LEU A 142 -2.26 8.39 18.01
N ASN A 143 -3.26 9.24 17.86
CA ASN A 143 -4.32 8.98 16.89
C ASN A 143 -3.88 9.49 15.49
N LYS A 144 -4.65 9.15 14.44
CA LYS A 144 -4.33 9.51 13.06
C LYS A 144 -4.11 11.02 12.90
N LYS A 145 -5.01 11.82 13.47
CA LYS A 145 -4.93 13.29 13.37
C LYS A 145 -3.70 13.85 14.07
N GLU A 146 -3.42 13.41 15.29
CA GLU A 146 -2.21 13.83 16.03
C GLU A 146 -0.94 13.50 15.27
N TYR A 147 -0.87 12.32 14.65
CA TYR A 147 0.26 11.92 13.83
C TYR A 147 0.41 12.78 12.58
N GLU A 148 -0.68 13.04 11.86
CA GLU A 148 -0.66 13.88 10.66
C GLU A 148 -0.27 15.31 10.99
N ASP A 149 -0.88 15.91 12.02
CA ASP A 149 -0.58 17.28 12.48
C ASP A 149 0.91 17.40 12.85
N LEU A 150 1.46 16.42 13.58
CA LEU A 150 2.87 16.37 13.95
C LEU A 150 3.79 16.28 12.71
N MET A 151 3.47 15.43 11.76
CA MET A 151 4.27 15.27 10.54
C MET A 151 4.25 16.54 9.70
N PHE A 152 3.09 17.22 9.58
CA PHE A 152 3.01 18.49 8.88
C PHE A 152 3.80 19.59 9.59
N LEU A 153 3.73 19.66 10.92
CA LEU A 153 4.52 20.59 11.71
C LEU A 153 6.03 20.40 11.46
N ILE A 154 6.53 19.18 11.50
CA ILE A 154 7.95 18.88 11.22
C ILE A 154 8.31 19.29 9.79
N MET A 155 7.46 19.00 8.81
CA MET A 155 7.70 19.38 7.42
C MET A 155 7.75 20.90 7.23
N GLU A 156 6.89 21.65 7.91
CA GLU A 156 6.90 23.13 7.89
C GLU A 156 8.18 23.69 8.50
N GLU A 157 8.57 23.22 9.69
CA GLU A 157 9.84 23.62 10.34
C GLU A 157 11.07 23.34 9.45
N LYS A 158 11.04 22.20 8.73
CA LYS A 158 12.09 21.84 7.78
C LYS A 158 11.93 22.51 6.42
N LYS A 159 10.93 23.37 6.22
CA LYS A 159 10.61 24.05 4.94
C LYS A 159 10.43 23.07 3.77
N PHE A 160 9.91 21.90 4.05
CA PHE A 160 9.63 20.87 3.04
C PHE A 160 8.32 21.18 2.33
N ASN A 161 8.38 21.46 1.03
CA ASN A 161 7.19 21.77 0.25
C ASN A 161 6.48 20.48 -0.20
N TYR A 162 5.73 19.86 0.73
CA TYR A 162 5.02 18.61 0.47
C TYR A 162 3.96 18.72 -0.64
N LYS A 163 3.34 19.88 -0.83
CA LYS A 163 2.32 20.10 -1.88
C LYS A 163 2.85 19.84 -3.29
N LYS A 164 4.15 20.11 -3.50
CA LYS A 164 4.82 19.86 -4.78
C LYS A 164 4.91 18.37 -5.13
N PHE A 165 4.82 17.49 -4.13
CA PHE A 165 5.06 16.06 -4.31
C PHE A 165 3.77 15.25 -4.47
N TYR A 166 2.60 15.73 -4.04
CA TYR A 166 1.35 14.99 -4.14
C TYR A 166 1.12 14.42 -5.56
N LEU A 167 1.16 15.29 -6.58
CA LEU A 167 0.94 14.89 -7.98
C LEU A 167 2.08 14.02 -8.56
N LYS A 168 3.22 13.97 -7.87
CA LYS A 168 4.40 13.22 -8.34
C LYS A 168 4.53 11.85 -7.72
N LEU A 169 3.82 11.58 -6.64
CA LEU A 169 3.95 10.33 -5.90
C LEU A 169 2.85 9.32 -6.23
N ALA A 170 1.73 9.76 -6.76
CA ALA A 170 0.59 8.89 -7.07
C ALA A 170 0.30 8.81 -8.57
N PHE A 171 -0.43 7.78 -8.96
CA PHE A 171 -0.99 7.65 -10.30
C PHE A 171 -1.94 8.80 -10.64
N ASN A 172 -2.06 9.09 -11.92
CA ASN A 172 -3.21 9.79 -12.48
C ASN A 172 -4.09 8.82 -13.31
N GLU A 173 -5.22 9.29 -13.79
CA GLU A 173 -6.13 8.46 -14.59
C GLU A 173 -5.49 7.91 -15.89
N ASN A 174 -4.58 8.67 -16.51
CA ASN A 174 -3.90 8.22 -17.72
C ASN A 174 -2.93 7.07 -17.41
N ASP A 175 -2.25 7.11 -16.25
CA ASP A 175 -1.40 6.02 -15.79
C ASP A 175 -2.22 4.73 -15.62
N LEU A 176 -3.41 4.84 -15.01
CA LEU A 176 -4.30 3.70 -14.80
C LEU A 176 -4.79 3.12 -16.14
N LYS A 177 -5.21 3.98 -17.07
CA LYS A 177 -5.61 3.58 -18.43
C LYS A 177 -4.46 2.96 -19.21
N GLN A 178 -3.24 3.47 -19.05
CA GLN A 178 -2.03 2.90 -19.67
C GLN A 178 -1.79 1.47 -19.19
N LEU A 179 -1.81 1.22 -17.89
CA LEU A 179 -1.63 -0.11 -17.31
C LEU A 179 -2.66 -1.10 -17.86
N ASP A 180 -3.92 -0.71 -17.90
CA ASP A 180 -4.99 -1.54 -18.43
C ASP A 180 -4.84 -1.85 -19.93
N ASN A 181 -4.53 -0.83 -20.74
CA ASN A 181 -4.28 -1.00 -22.18
C ASN A 181 -3.08 -1.91 -22.49
N LEU A 182 -2.09 -1.92 -21.60
CA LEU A 182 -0.94 -2.83 -21.70
C LEU A 182 -1.26 -4.27 -21.23
N GLY A 183 -2.48 -4.52 -20.75
CA GLY A 183 -2.93 -5.84 -20.33
C GLY A 183 -2.57 -6.22 -18.90
N HIS A 184 -2.17 -5.26 -18.06
CA HIS A 184 -2.08 -5.48 -16.62
C HIS A 184 -3.48 -5.57 -16.02
N LEU A 185 -3.63 -6.33 -14.92
CA LEU A 185 -4.91 -6.48 -14.25
C LEU A 185 -5.04 -5.46 -13.12
N ILE A 186 -6.07 -4.64 -13.20
CA ILE A 186 -6.36 -3.61 -12.20
C ILE A 186 -7.33 -4.17 -11.17
N GLY A 187 -7.05 -3.95 -9.90
CA GLY A 187 -7.88 -4.42 -8.79
C GLY A 187 -8.07 -3.36 -7.71
N LEU A 188 -8.91 -3.70 -6.74
CA LEU A 188 -9.32 -2.82 -5.65
C LEU A 188 -8.27 -2.76 -4.54
N HIS A 189 -8.13 -1.57 -3.93
CA HIS A 189 -7.32 -1.35 -2.73
C HIS A 189 -8.01 -0.39 -1.74
N SER A 190 -9.34 -0.49 -1.62
CA SER A 190 -10.27 0.43 -0.96
C SER A 190 -10.30 1.84 -1.59
N HIS A 191 -11.16 2.73 -1.08
CA HIS A 191 -11.25 4.09 -1.59
C HIS A 191 -10.21 5.02 -0.95
N SER A 192 -10.20 5.11 0.38
CA SER A 192 -9.36 6.07 1.13
C SER A 192 -8.11 5.45 1.78
N HIS A 193 -7.84 4.17 1.53
CA HIS A 193 -6.68 3.44 2.05
C HIS A 193 -6.58 3.44 3.59
N PRO A 194 -7.63 3.05 4.33
CA PRO A 194 -7.57 3.00 5.79
C PRO A 194 -6.64 1.89 6.27
N THR A 195 -5.64 2.22 7.09
CA THR A 195 -4.64 1.26 7.59
C THR A 195 -5.20 0.21 8.55
N LEU A 196 -6.37 0.50 9.16
CA LEU A 196 -7.08 -0.37 10.09
C LEU A 196 -8.53 -0.58 9.62
N LEU A 197 -8.69 -1.01 8.37
CA LEU A 197 -9.98 -1.21 7.72
C LEU A 197 -10.89 -2.15 8.52
N GLU A 198 -10.35 -3.19 9.17
CA GLU A 198 -11.10 -4.11 10.01
C GLU A 198 -11.78 -3.47 11.23
N LYS A 199 -11.36 -2.26 11.63
CA LYS A 199 -11.98 -1.52 12.74
C LYS A 199 -13.18 -0.66 12.32
N LEU A 200 -13.36 -0.46 11.02
CA LEU A 200 -14.53 0.22 10.49
C LEU A 200 -15.77 -0.69 10.67
N ASN A 201 -16.94 -0.07 10.83
CA ASN A 201 -18.19 -0.81 10.81
C ASN A 201 -18.47 -1.40 9.41
N TYR A 202 -19.51 -2.24 9.29
CA TYR A 202 -19.82 -2.91 8.02
C TYR A 202 -20.13 -1.94 6.89
N ASP A 203 -20.94 -0.92 7.17
CA ASP A 203 -21.38 0.03 6.14
C ASP A 203 -20.23 0.90 5.64
N ASP A 204 -19.35 1.36 6.53
CA ASP A 204 -18.16 2.12 6.16
C ASP A 204 -17.19 1.26 5.32
N GLN A 205 -16.95 -0.02 5.70
CA GLN A 205 -16.14 -0.92 4.88
C GLN A 205 -16.78 -1.14 3.50
N LYS A 206 -18.10 -1.28 3.45
CA LYS A 206 -18.84 -1.47 2.19
C LYS A 206 -18.76 -0.25 1.29
N GLU A 207 -18.85 0.95 1.86
CA GLU A 207 -18.70 2.21 1.12
C GLU A 207 -17.29 2.34 0.54
N GLU A 208 -16.24 2.02 1.32
CA GLU A 208 -14.85 2.01 0.86
C GLU A 208 -14.66 1.16 -0.40
N TYR A 209 -15.18 -0.07 -0.43
CA TYR A 209 -15.02 -0.94 -1.59
C TYR A 209 -15.96 -0.60 -2.75
N LYS A 210 -17.20 -0.20 -2.49
CA LYS A 210 -18.14 0.20 -3.54
C LYS A 210 -17.66 1.43 -4.27
N LYS A 211 -17.22 2.45 -3.53
CA LYS A 211 -16.72 3.69 -4.11
C LYS A 211 -15.45 3.44 -4.93
N ASN A 212 -14.55 2.61 -4.41
CA ASN A 212 -13.34 2.19 -5.12
C ASN A 212 -13.69 1.48 -6.44
N LEU A 213 -14.58 0.48 -6.40
CA LEU A 213 -15.02 -0.28 -7.56
C LEU A 213 -15.66 0.61 -8.62
N SER A 214 -16.61 1.45 -8.22
CA SER A 214 -17.32 2.36 -9.11
C SER A 214 -16.38 3.34 -9.80
N LEU A 215 -15.44 3.94 -9.05
CA LEU A 215 -14.54 4.93 -9.63
C LEU A 215 -13.52 4.30 -10.58
N ILE A 216 -12.91 3.17 -10.22
CA ILE A 216 -11.98 2.45 -11.10
C ILE A 216 -12.70 1.99 -12.38
N SER A 217 -13.88 1.40 -12.26
CA SER A 217 -14.68 0.96 -13.41
C SER A 217 -15.01 2.12 -14.36
N LYS A 218 -15.39 3.27 -13.80
CA LYS A 218 -15.66 4.50 -14.56
C LYS A 218 -14.43 4.99 -15.32
N ILE A 219 -13.28 5.08 -14.64
CA ILE A 219 -12.03 5.56 -15.25
C ILE A 219 -11.60 4.64 -16.40
N LEU A 220 -11.70 3.32 -16.21
CA LEU A 220 -11.32 2.31 -17.19
C LEU A 220 -12.38 2.07 -18.27
N ASN A 221 -13.56 2.68 -18.14
CA ASN A 221 -14.71 2.43 -19.03
C ASN A 221 -15.06 0.93 -19.10
N LYS A 222 -15.06 0.26 -17.95
CA LYS A 222 -15.38 -1.17 -17.79
C LYS A 222 -16.62 -1.39 -16.94
N SER A 223 -17.24 -2.55 -17.08
CA SER A 223 -18.26 -2.98 -16.13
C SER A 223 -17.63 -3.27 -14.76
N GLU A 224 -18.31 -2.95 -13.67
CA GLU A 224 -17.88 -3.34 -12.32
C GLU A 224 -17.63 -4.85 -12.19
N LYS A 225 -18.33 -5.65 -12.98
CA LYS A 225 -18.17 -7.13 -13.01
C LYS A 225 -16.83 -7.58 -13.61
N ASP A 226 -16.13 -6.71 -14.31
CA ASP A 226 -14.84 -7.03 -14.92
C ASP A 226 -13.68 -6.80 -13.94
N ILE A 227 -13.93 -6.07 -12.84
CA ILE A 227 -12.96 -5.88 -11.76
C ILE A 227 -13.16 -6.98 -10.71
N LYS A 228 -12.27 -7.97 -10.71
CA LYS A 228 -12.43 -9.22 -9.94
C LYS A 228 -11.37 -9.44 -8.87
N TYR A 229 -10.45 -8.51 -8.73
CA TYR A 229 -9.25 -8.65 -7.93
C TYR A 229 -9.18 -7.57 -6.87
N MET A 230 -8.55 -7.88 -5.74
CA MET A 230 -8.27 -6.89 -4.71
C MET A 230 -7.02 -7.26 -3.90
N SER A 231 -6.42 -6.26 -3.25
CA SER A 231 -5.46 -6.44 -2.17
C SER A 231 -5.96 -5.71 -0.92
N HIS A 232 -5.76 -6.31 0.25
CA HIS A 232 -6.20 -5.70 1.51
C HIS A 232 -5.25 -4.57 1.93
N PRO A 233 -5.72 -3.32 2.10
CA PRO A 233 -4.90 -2.22 2.60
C PRO A 233 -4.19 -2.61 3.90
N CYS A 234 -2.87 -2.52 3.92
CA CYS A 234 -2.04 -2.91 5.07
C CYS A 234 -2.29 -4.34 5.59
N GLY A 235 -2.88 -5.23 4.78
CA GLY A 235 -3.29 -6.57 5.19
C GLY A 235 -4.48 -6.60 6.16
N SER A 236 -5.17 -5.47 6.34
CA SER A 236 -6.27 -5.28 7.30
C SER A 236 -7.59 -5.78 6.74
N TYR A 237 -8.21 -6.79 7.38
CA TYR A 237 -9.53 -7.31 7.04
C TYR A 237 -10.15 -8.11 8.17
N ASN A 238 -11.47 -8.27 8.12
CA ASN A 238 -12.23 -9.12 9.03
C ASN A 238 -13.33 -9.89 8.26
N LYS A 239 -14.25 -10.56 8.99
CA LYS A 239 -15.36 -11.28 8.38
C LYS A 239 -16.24 -10.40 7.49
N ASN A 240 -16.58 -9.20 7.96
CA ASN A 240 -17.41 -8.25 7.22
C ASN A 240 -16.75 -7.88 5.88
N THR A 241 -15.44 -7.66 5.88
CA THR A 241 -14.67 -7.40 4.66
C THR A 241 -14.86 -8.50 3.63
N LEU A 242 -14.72 -9.77 4.06
CA LEU A 242 -14.85 -10.91 3.15
C LEU A 242 -16.29 -11.09 2.63
N GLU A 243 -17.29 -10.80 3.43
CA GLU A 243 -18.70 -10.81 3.01
C GLU A 243 -18.97 -9.72 1.97
N ILE A 244 -18.49 -8.50 2.20
CA ILE A 244 -18.62 -7.37 1.26
C ILE A 244 -17.93 -7.70 -0.08
N LEU A 245 -16.72 -8.21 -0.07
CA LEU A 245 -15.99 -8.58 -1.28
C LEU A 245 -16.72 -9.67 -2.07
N LYS A 246 -17.33 -10.63 -1.38
CA LYS A 246 -18.17 -11.67 -2.01
C LYS A 246 -19.43 -11.06 -2.64
N GLU A 247 -20.10 -10.13 -1.97
CA GLU A 247 -21.25 -9.39 -2.54
C GLU A 247 -20.87 -8.62 -3.80
N LEU A 248 -19.69 -8.00 -3.81
CA LEU A 248 -19.12 -7.28 -4.96
C LEU A 248 -18.54 -8.21 -6.03
N LYS A 249 -18.63 -9.54 -5.83
CA LYS A 249 -18.14 -10.57 -6.76
C LYS A 249 -16.65 -10.50 -7.05
N ILE A 250 -15.87 -10.08 -6.07
CA ILE A 250 -14.42 -10.20 -6.11
C ILE A 250 -14.05 -11.70 -5.99
N GLU A 251 -13.25 -12.17 -6.92
CA GLU A 251 -12.92 -13.59 -7.06
C GLU A 251 -11.52 -13.94 -6.50
N LEU A 252 -10.62 -12.96 -6.43
CA LEU A 252 -9.25 -13.15 -5.92
C LEU A 252 -8.85 -11.98 -5.03
N GLY A 253 -8.42 -12.29 -3.80
CA GLY A 253 -7.90 -11.33 -2.84
C GLY A 253 -6.48 -11.67 -2.41
N PHE A 254 -5.65 -10.64 -2.28
CA PHE A 254 -4.29 -10.73 -1.77
C PHE A 254 -4.21 -10.10 -0.38
N LYS A 255 -3.37 -10.68 0.47
CA LYS A 255 -3.02 -10.08 1.75
C LYS A 255 -1.51 -10.04 1.92
N GLN A 256 -1.04 -9.00 2.57
CA GLN A 256 0.35 -8.91 2.95
C GLN A 256 0.63 -9.91 4.10
N LEU A 257 1.61 -10.77 3.90
CA LEU A 257 2.23 -11.58 4.94
C LEU A 257 3.60 -10.97 5.22
N MET A 258 3.70 -10.27 6.33
CA MET A 258 4.97 -9.74 6.81
C MET A 258 5.47 -10.59 7.97
#